data_05c2eda1051639289c3a19a305c10613
#
_entry.id   05c2eda1051639289c3a19a305c10613
#
_cell.length_a   1.000
_cell.length_b   1.000
_cell.length_c   1.000
_cell.angle_alpha   90.00
_cell.angle_beta   90.00
_cell.angle_gamma   90.00
#
_symmetry.space_group_name_H-M   'P 1'
#
loop_
_entity.id
_entity.type
_entity.pdbx_description
1 polymer ?
#
loop_
_entity_poly.entity_id
_entity_poly.type
_entity_poly.pdbx_seq_one_letter_code
_entity_poly.pdbx_strand_id
1 'polypeptide(L)'
;MKLLTLTKLVLSMTFLLIISINAENTIYAKFETPQVTITGNADDPAIWVNEMESNLSIVFGTDKYNGIYSYNLKGEVIGFASAGRINNLDIRTLNDTNYFFGTNTGSNTIDLWIYKNSVLTDAAKAKKFALSDNARYSKKTNFLAYGICAGITAKNEIIAFVTEAKGPRIQLWKFDNDNLKLMSTFNNDNASESEGCVFDDENMTLFVSEENARGIIRSYKLTNEFELKDMFKIDDRQRNIVGDPEGLALYKTSKNDGYLVASSQGNNTFNIYQRNYPYDFISSFVVGDSNLIDGVSDTDGIEIKNNYFNEDFPNGIIVVQDGKNTGNVIKSKENFKYISLDQLQHILDL
;
A
#
# COMPACT_ATOMS: atom_id res chain seq x y z
N MET A 1 65.68 -4.76 -55.15
CA MET A 1 65.44 -4.74 -53.73
C MET A 1 64.28 -3.79 -53.49
N LYS A 2 63.06 -4.31 -53.44
CA LYS A 2 61.84 -3.50 -53.17
C LYS A 2 61.26 -3.94 -51.85
N LEU A 3 61.14 -2.98 -50.93
CA LEU A 3 60.55 -3.14 -49.59
C LEU A 3 59.04 -3.16 -49.72
N LEU A 4 58.39 -4.24 -49.29
CA LEU A 4 56.95 -4.31 -49.16
C LEU A 4 56.56 -3.81 -47.76
N THR A 5 55.86 -2.72 -47.69
CA THR A 5 55.23 -2.22 -46.45
C THR A 5 53.88 -2.87 -46.32
N LEU A 6 53.70 -3.64 -45.24
CA LEU A 6 52.45 -4.29 -44.85
C LEU A 6 51.61 -3.31 -43.97
N THR A 7 50.56 -2.73 -44.51
CA THR A 7 49.63 -1.92 -43.74
C THR A 7 48.60 -2.83 -43.03
N LYS A 8 48.68 -2.88 -41.71
CA LYS A 8 47.66 -3.54 -40.88
C LYS A 8 46.42 -2.65 -40.76
N LEU A 9 45.33 -3.10 -41.37
CA LEU A 9 44.00 -2.51 -41.16
C LEU A 9 43.46 -3.01 -39.82
N VAL A 10 43.39 -2.14 -38.82
CA VAL A 10 42.73 -2.42 -37.54
C VAL A 10 41.27 -2.07 -37.71
N LEU A 11 40.42 -3.09 -37.79
CA LEU A 11 38.97 -2.94 -37.81
C LEU A 11 38.50 -2.73 -36.34
N SER A 12 38.22 -1.48 -35.97
CA SER A 12 37.60 -1.15 -34.67
C SER A 12 36.11 -1.48 -34.75
N MET A 13 35.73 -2.56 -34.12
CA MET A 13 34.35 -2.95 -33.95
C MET A 13 33.78 -2.22 -32.71
N THR A 14 33.20 -1.05 -32.91
CA THR A 14 32.44 -0.34 -31.87
C THR A 14 31.14 -1.12 -31.61
N PHE A 15 31.09 -1.82 -30.48
CA PHE A 15 29.85 -2.34 -29.93
C PHE A 15 29.03 -1.13 -29.45
N LEU A 16 28.03 -0.76 -30.23
CA LEU A 16 26.95 0.11 -29.72
C LEU A 16 26.18 -0.72 -28.71
N LEU A 17 26.39 -0.47 -27.41
CA LEU A 17 25.42 -0.87 -26.38
C LEU A 17 24.15 -0.03 -26.64
N ILE A 18 23.15 -0.63 -27.25
CA ILE A 18 21.80 -0.08 -27.22
C ILE A 18 21.29 -0.30 -25.80
N ILE A 19 21.49 0.68 -24.93
CA ILE A 19 20.72 0.79 -23.70
C ILE A 19 19.32 1.12 -24.18
N SER A 20 18.42 0.13 -24.20
CA SER A 20 16.99 0.40 -24.28
C SER A 20 16.64 1.14 -23.00
N ILE A 21 16.55 2.46 -23.07
CA ILE A 21 15.83 3.25 -22.08
C ILE A 21 14.37 2.81 -22.28
N ASN A 22 13.93 1.87 -21.45
CA ASN A 22 12.49 1.64 -21.33
C ASN A 22 11.93 2.97 -20.83
N ALA A 23 11.11 3.61 -21.66
CA ALA A 23 10.36 4.76 -21.24
C ALA A 23 9.53 4.30 -20.03
N GLU A 24 9.80 4.88 -18.88
CA GLU A 24 9.12 4.55 -17.64
C GLU A 24 7.65 4.90 -17.81
N ASN A 25 6.75 3.96 -17.52
CA ASN A 25 5.33 4.21 -17.63
C ASN A 25 4.93 5.29 -16.62
N THR A 26 4.47 6.42 -17.09
CA THR A 26 4.10 7.55 -16.25
C THR A 26 2.58 7.69 -16.20
N ILE A 27 2.04 7.70 -14.99
CA ILE A 27 0.64 8.04 -14.71
C ILE A 27 0.56 9.33 -13.91
N TYR A 28 -0.63 9.91 -13.78
CA TYR A 28 -0.79 11.24 -13.21
C TYR A 28 -1.90 11.27 -12.18
N ALA A 29 -1.67 12.01 -11.10
CA ALA A 29 -2.69 12.26 -10.11
C ALA A 29 -3.80 13.15 -10.67
N LYS A 30 -5.05 12.84 -10.33
CA LYS A 30 -6.24 13.63 -10.65
C LYS A 30 -6.63 14.58 -9.54
N PHE A 31 -6.45 14.14 -8.30
CA PHE A 31 -6.64 14.94 -7.09
C PHE A 31 -5.52 14.64 -6.10
N GLU A 32 -5.37 15.53 -5.14
CA GLU A 32 -4.49 15.36 -4.00
C GLU A 32 -5.15 15.88 -2.73
N THR A 33 -4.73 15.38 -1.59
CA THR A 33 -5.18 15.88 -0.30
C THR A 33 -4.40 17.14 0.07
N PRO A 34 -4.92 18.01 0.97
CA PRO A 34 -4.08 18.94 1.67
C PRO A 34 -2.94 18.21 2.37
N GLN A 35 -1.82 18.88 2.53
CA GLN A 35 -0.71 18.36 3.29
C GLN A 35 -1.11 18.09 4.74
N VAL A 36 -0.55 17.06 5.35
CA VAL A 36 -0.64 16.86 6.79
C VAL A 36 -0.02 18.04 7.55
N THR A 37 -0.29 18.15 8.83
CA THR A 37 0.20 19.28 9.64
C THR A 37 1.73 19.37 9.65
N ILE A 38 2.28 20.54 10.07
CA ILE A 38 3.75 20.77 10.14
C ILE A 38 4.47 19.69 10.97
N THR A 39 3.82 19.15 11.98
CA THR A 39 4.35 18.08 12.83
C THR A 39 3.91 16.69 12.37
N GLY A 40 3.13 16.59 11.27
CA GLY A 40 2.59 15.36 10.74
C GLY A 40 3.57 14.63 9.83
N ASN A 41 3.23 13.39 9.56
CA ASN A 41 3.93 12.50 8.65
C ASN A 41 2.88 11.56 8.04
N ALA A 42 2.46 11.85 6.80
CA ALA A 42 1.51 11.01 6.08
C ALA A 42 2.18 9.69 5.72
N ASP A 43 1.42 8.59 5.80
CA ASP A 43 1.99 7.28 5.61
C ASP A 43 1.10 6.35 4.77
N ASP A 44 0.04 5.86 5.34
CA ASP A 44 -0.71 4.74 4.78
C ASP A 44 -2.15 5.13 4.46
N PRO A 45 -2.60 4.97 3.20
CA PRO A 45 -3.98 5.20 2.82
C PRO A 45 -4.81 3.93 2.97
N ALA A 46 -6.09 4.07 3.35
CA ALA A 46 -7.08 3.01 3.31
C ALA A 46 -8.39 3.52 2.71
N ILE A 47 -9.14 2.69 2.01
CA ILE A 47 -10.37 3.10 1.33
C ILE A 47 -11.56 2.27 1.80
N TRP A 48 -12.55 2.94 2.37
CA TRP A 48 -13.87 2.36 2.54
C TRP A 48 -14.71 2.58 1.29
N VAL A 49 -15.18 1.49 0.68
CA VAL A 49 -16.04 1.52 -0.49
C VAL A 49 -17.50 1.47 -0.05
N ASN A 50 -18.28 2.47 -0.45
CA ASN A 50 -19.72 2.43 -0.32
C ASN A 50 -20.33 1.71 -1.53
N GLU A 51 -20.66 0.44 -1.39
CA GLU A 51 -21.17 -0.38 -2.49
C GLU A 51 -22.53 0.08 -3.03
N MET A 52 -23.31 0.80 -2.22
CA MET A 52 -24.66 1.28 -2.60
C MET A 52 -24.62 2.66 -3.26
N GLU A 53 -23.78 3.56 -2.79
CA GLU A 53 -23.60 4.93 -3.27
C GLU A 53 -22.11 5.20 -3.39
N SER A 54 -21.47 4.64 -4.40
CA SER A 54 -20.00 4.55 -4.52
C SER A 54 -19.30 5.92 -4.53
N ASN A 55 -19.97 6.97 -5.00
CA ASN A 55 -19.49 8.35 -4.91
C ASN A 55 -19.40 8.91 -3.48
N LEU A 56 -19.95 8.21 -2.50
CA LEU A 56 -19.86 8.52 -1.06
C LEU A 56 -18.79 7.68 -0.33
N SER A 57 -17.93 7.00 -1.06
CA SER A 57 -16.77 6.31 -0.48
C SER A 57 -15.83 7.29 0.21
N ILE A 58 -15.11 6.80 1.22
CA ILE A 58 -14.22 7.62 2.06
C ILE A 58 -12.81 7.07 1.97
N VAL A 59 -11.85 7.95 1.75
CA VAL A 59 -10.42 7.65 1.87
C VAL A 59 -9.94 8.07 3.24
N PHE A 60 -9.18 7.22 3.88
CA PHE A 60 -8.49 7.50 5.14
C PHE A 60 -7.00 7.60 4.86
N GLY A 61 -6.32 8.43 5.62
CA GLY A 61 -4.86 8.52 5.56
C GLY A 61 -4.31 8.67 6.97
N THR A 62 -3.30 7.89 7.30
CA THR A 62 -2.63 8.00 8.59
C THR A 62 -1.70 9.20 8.61
N ASP A 63 -1.59 9.80 9.78
CA ASP A 63 -0.54 10.73 10.18
C ASP A 63 0.18 10.08 11.36
N LYS A 64 1.35 9.51 11.10
CA LYS A 64 2.15 8.70 12.05
C LYS A 64 2.31 9.37 13.43
N TYR A 65 2.17 10.68 13.51
CA TYR A 65 2.38 11.42 14.77
C TYR A 65 1.09 11.87 15.44
N ASN A 66 0.00 12.07 14.68
CA ASN A 66 -1.15 12.80 15.18
C ASN A 66 -2.48 12.02 15.12
N GLY A 67 -2.63 11.06 14.19
CA GLY A 67 -3.88 10.30 14.08
C GLY A 67 -4.29 9.90 12.67
N ILE A 68 -5.57 10.07 12.33
CA ILE A 68 -6.13 9.59 11.06
C ILE A 68 -7.01 10.68 10.45
N TYR A 69 -6.71 11.08 9.24
CA TYR A 69 -7.56 11.92 8.40
C TYR A 69 -8.63 11.09 7.68
N SER A 70 -9.76 11.71 7.41
CA SER A 70 -10.80 11.20 6.51
C SER A 70 -11.01 12.21 5.39
N TYR A 71 -11.07 11.72 4.16
CA TYR A 71 -11.18 12.52 2.94
C TYR A 71 -12.32 12.01 2.06
N ASN A 72 -12.92 12.90 1.29
CA ASN A 72 -13.81 12.51 0.20
C ASN A 72 -12.98 12.10 -1.05
N LEU A 73 -13.68 11.69 -2.13
CA LEU A 73 -13.03 11.27 -3.39
C LEU A 73 -12.35 12.41 -4.18
N LYS A 74 -12.42 13.65 -3.70
CA LYS A 74 -11.68 14.80 -4.26
C LYS A 74 -10.48 15.20 -3.42
N GLY A 75 -10.15 14.42 -2.39
CA GLY A 75 -9.07 14.72 -1.46
C GLY A 75 -9.41 15.79 -0.41
N GLU A 76 -10.66 16.29 -0.35
CA GLU A 76 -11.06 17.28 0.65
C GLU A 76 -11.21 16.61 2.03
N VAL A 77 -10.65 17.22 3.07
CA VAL A 77 -10.76 16.75 4.45
C VAL A 77 -12.22 16.83 4.91
N ILE A 78 -12.75 15.70 5.37
CA ILE A 78 -14.09 15.62 5.98
C ILE A 78 -14.02 15.31 7.48
N GLY A 79 -12.85 15.01 8.02
CA GLY A 79 -12.63 14.83 9.45
C GLY A 79 -11.20 14.43 9.82
N PHE A 80 -10.94 14.48 11.12
CA PHE A 80 -9.68 14.05 11.72
C PHE A 80 -9.92 13.44 13.10
N ALA A 81 -9.33 12.30 13.36
CA ALA A 81 -9.32 11.62 14.66
C ALA A 81 -7.94 11.75 15.32
N SER A 82 -7.89 12.27 16.53
CA SER A 82 -6.67 12.32 17.36
C SER A 82 -6.40 10.96 17.99
N ALA A 83 -6.25 9.92 17.17
CA ALA A 83 -6.13 8.54 17.60
C ALA A 83 -4.72 8.15 18.11
N GLY A 84 -3.81 9.11 18.19
CA GLY A 84 -2.41 8.90 18.59
C GLY A 84 -1.52 8.55 17.39
N ARG A 85 -0.44 7.81 17.65
CA ARG A 85 0.59 7.52 16.65
C ARG A 85 0.23 6.30 15.81
N ILE A 86 -0.77 6.46 14.94
CA ILE A 86 -1.20 5.38 14.05
C ILE A 86 -0.25 5.32 12.84
N ASN A 87 0.46 4.20 12.69
CA ASN A 87 1.36 3.98 11.56
C ASN A 87 0.56 3.59 10.33
N ASN A 88 0.04 2.39 10.26
CA ASN A 88 -0.77 1.90 9.16
C ASN A 88 -2.21 1.66 9.56
N LEU A 89 -3.11 1.69 8.57
CA LEU A 89 -4.54 1.46 8.70
C LEU A 89 -5.02 0.56 7.56
N ASP A 90 -5.77 -0.49 7.87
CA ASP A 90 -6.45 -1.29 6.84
C ASP A 90 -7.91 -1.54 7.20
N ILE A 91 -8.75 -1.74 6.18
CA ILE A 91 -10.21 -1.85 6.32
C ILE A 91 -10.67 -3.16 5.68
N ARG A 92 -11.52 -3.88 6.40
CA ARG A 92 -12.31 -4.99 5.82
C ARG A 92 -13.78 -4.80 6.13
N THR A 93 -14.59 -5.05 5.11
CA THR A 93 -16.06 -5.04 5.22
C THR A 93 -16.56 -6.47 5.19
N LEU A 94 -17.30 -6.85 6.22
CA LEU A 94 -18.03 -8.12 6.24
C LEU A 94 -19.51 -7.84 6.50
N ASN A 95 -20.34 -8.19 5.54
CA ASN A 95 -21.76 -7.84 5.52
C ASN A 95 -21.95 -6.32 5.64
N ASP A 96 -22.68 -5.83 6.64
CA ASP A 96 -22.95 -4.41 6.88
C ASP A 96 -22.00 -3.78 7.91
N THR A 97 -20.84 -4.39 8.15
CA THR A 97 -19.93 -3.96 9.22
C THR A 97 -18.53 -3.76 8.69
N ASN A 98 -17.95 -2.61 9.01
CA ASN A 98 -16.61 -2.22 8.61
C ASN A 98 -15.68 -2.27 9.82
N TYR A 99 -14.56 -2.96 9.64
CA TYR A 99 -13.52 -3.18 10.62
C TYR A 99 -12.27 -2.42 10.20
N PHE A 100 -11.91 -1.40 10.96
CA PHE A 100 -10.75 -0.56 10.75
C PHE A 100 -9.66 -1.00 11.72
N PHE A 101 -8.59 -1.58 11.21
CA PHE A 101 -7.46 -2.00 12.01
C PHE A 101 -6.31 -1.03 11.86
N GLY A 102 -5.74 -0.58 12.96
CA GLY A 102 -4.55 0.28 12.97
C GLY A 102 -3.49 -0.21 13.94
N THR A 103 -2.23 0.05 13.62
CA THR A 103 -1.13 -0.09 14.56
C THR A 103 -0.82 1.25 15.22
N ASN A 104 -0.80 1.26 16.55
CA ASN A 104 -0.45 2.45 17.31
C ASN A 104 0.96 2.29 17.89
N THR A 105 1.93 2.94 17.28
CA THR A 105 3.35 2.86 17.68
C THR A 105 3.62 3.57 19.01
N GLY A 106 2.80 4.55 19.40
CA GLY A 106 2.90 5.23 20.67
C GLY A 106 2.50 4.37 21.87
N SER A 107 1.54 3.50 21.67
CA SER A 107 1.05 2.58 22.71
C SER A 107 1.49 1.12 22.51
N ASN A 108 2.07 0.76 21.39
CA ASN A 108 2.37 -0.62 20.97
C ASN A 108 1.11 -1.51 21.02
N THR A 109 0.07 -1.06 20.32
CA THR A 109 -1.21 -1.76 20.28
C THR A 109 -1.65 -2.03 18.86
N ILE A 110 -2.42 -3.11 18.70
CA ILE A 110 -3.38 -3.24 17.61
C ILE A 110 -4.68 -2.60 18.08
N ASP A 111 -5.18 -1.66 17.30
CA ASP A 111 -6.39 -0.89 17.56
C ASP A 111 -7.45 -1.26 16.53
N LEU A 112 -8.72 -1.36 16.95
CA LEU A 112 -9.85 -1.72 16.09
C LEU A 112 -11.04 -0.79 16.34
N TRP A 113 -11.49 -0.12 15.28
CA TRP A 113 -12.75 0.61 15.21
C TRP A 113 -13.76 -0.18 14.38
N ILE A 114 -15.03 -0.08 14.73
CA ILE A 114 -16.11 -0.82 14.05
C ILE A 114 -17.27 0.13 13.77
N TYR A 115 -17.66 0.22 12.51
CA TYR A 115 -18.78 1.05 12.05
C TYR A 115 -19.69 0.28 11.11
N LYS A 116 -20.99 0.61 11.15
CA LYS A 116 -21.96 0.14 10.17
C LYS A 116 -21.89 0.97 8.89
N ASN A 117 -22.21 0.37 7.74
CA ASN A 117 -22.29 1.08 6.47
C ASN A 117 -23.19 2.32 6.53
N SER A 118 -24.36 2.23 7.21
CA SER A 118 -25.27 3.35 7.36
C SER A 118 -24.61 4.56 8.03
N VAL A 119 -23.81 4.33 9.08
CA VAL A 119 -23.10 5.40 9.81
C VAL A 119 -22.11 6.12 8.89
N LEU A 120 -21.34 5.36 8.12
CA LEU A 120 -20.37 5.92 7.18
C LEU A 120 -21.05 6.64 6.02
N THR A 121 -22.13 6.07 5.49
CA THR A 121 -22.93 6.70 4.41
C THR A 121 -23.53 8.03 4.84
N ASP A 122 -24.16 8.08 6.02
CA ASP A 122 -24.77 9.31 6.54
C ASP A 122 -23.70 10.39 6.79
N ALA A 123 -22.56 9.99 7.32
CA ALA A 123 -21.43 10.88 7.55
C ALA A 123 -20.80 11.40 6.24
N ALA A 124 -20.68 10.55 5.22
CA ALA A 124 -20.22 10.96 3.90
C ALA A 124 -21.18 11.94 3.22
N LYS A 125 -22.50 11.73 3.32
CA LYS A 125 -23.53 12.68 2.88
C LYS A 125 -23.42 14.03 3.58
N ALA A 126 -23.14 14.00 4.86
CA ALA A 126 -22.92 15.21 5.66
C ALA A 126 -21.55 15.86 5.40
N LYS A 127 -20.65 15.20 4.64
CA LYS A 127 -19.24 15.59 4.45
C LYS A 127 -18.52 15.82 5.77
N LYS A 128 -18.84 14.99 6.76
CA LYS A 128 -18.27 15.11 8.11
C LYS A 128 -18.14 13.72 8.72
N PHE A 129 -16.93 13.20 8.73
CA PHE A 129 -16.60 11.94 9.39
C PHE A 129 -15.19 11.96 9.96
N ALA A 130 -15.04 11.51 11.18
CA ALA A 130 -13.77 11.10 11.76
C ALA A 130 -13.98 9.78 12.49
N LEU A 131 -12.99 8.90 12.51
CA LEU A 131 -12.98 7.80 13.46
C LEU A 131 -13.03 8.36 14.89
N SER A 132 -13.44 7.55 15.85
CA SER A 132 -13.32 7.93 17.25
C SER A 132 -11.83 8.04 17.63
N ASP A 133 -11.48 9.05 18.43
CA ASP A 133 -10.10 9.20 18.95
C ASP A 133 -9.62 7.96 19.72
N ASN A 134 -10.56 7.21 20.30
CA ASN A 134 -10.26 5.95 20.97
C ASN A 134 -10.81 4.77 20.16
N ALA A 135 -9.98 3.80 19.89
CA ALA A 135 -10.39 2.53 19.32
C ALA A 135 -11.40 1.82 20.23
N ARG A 136 -12.35 1.11 19.63
CA ARG A 136 -13.33 0.30 20.38
C ARG A 136 -12.67 -0.87 21.09
N TYR A 137 -11.66 -1.46 20.46
CA TYR A 137 -10.84 -2.54 21.02
C TYR A 137 -9.37 -2.19 20.80
N SER A 138 -8.57 -2.38 21.83
CA SER A 138 -7.12 -2.17 21.79
C SER A 138 -6.42 -3.28 22.57
N LYS A 139 -5.37 -3.86 21.99
CA LYS A 139 -4.57 -4.90 22.62
C LYS A 139 -3.08 -4.63 22.43
N LYS A 140 -2.32 -4.81 23.51
CA LYS A 140 -0.86 -4.73 23.46
C LYS A 140 -0.29 -5.84 22.59
N THR A 141 0.62 -5.49 21.71
CA THR A 141 1.54 -6.43 21.08
C THR A 141 2.69 -6.73 22.07
N ASN A 142 3.40 -7.84 21.87
CA ASN A 142 4.57 -8.15 22.67
C ASN A 142 5.90 -7.71 22.00
N PHE A 143 5.79 -6.77 21.06
CA PHE A 143 6.88 -6.14 20.33
C PHE A 143 6.48 -4.71 19.93
N LEU A 144 7.38 -3.95 19.33
CA LEU A 144 7.05 -2.65 18.75
C LEU A 144 6.18 -2.86 17.51
N ALA A 145 4.89 -2.51 17.62
CA ALA A 145 3.95 -2.61 16.49
C ALA A 145 4.34 -1.64 15.38
N TYR A 146 4.24 -2.08 14.12
CA TYR A 146 4.61 -1.26 12.97
C TYR A 146 3.55 -1.34 11.86
N GLY A 147 3.71 -2.19 10.85
CA GLY A 147 2.73 -2.36 9.79
C GLY A 147 1.50 -3.17 10.21
N ILE A 148 0.41 -3.02 9.45
CA ILE A 148 -0.81 -3.81 9.63
C ILE A 148 -1.47 -4.09 8.29
N CYS A 149 -2.05 -5.27 8.16
CA CYS A 149 -3.02 -5.58 7.12
C CYS A 149 -4.13 -6.49 7.69
N ALA A 150 -5.36 -6.22 7.27
CA ALA A 150 -6.53 -6.97 7.67
C ALA A 150 -6.87 -8.05 6.63
N GLY A 151 -7.73 -8.98 6.99
CA GLY A 151 -8.18 -10.03 6.11
C GLY A 151 -9.49 -10.66 6.53
N ILE A 152 -10.12 -11.35 5.58
CA ILE A 152 -11.29 -12.20 5.81
C ILE A 152 -10.91 -13.62 5.41
N THR A 153 -11.02 -14.57 6.33
CA THR A 153 -10.73 -15.97 6.03
C THR A 153 -11.85 -16.61 5.21
N ALA A 154 -11.57 -17.77 4.61
CA ALA A 154 -12.57 -18.57 3.90
C ALA A 154 -13.79 -18.97 4.79
N LYS A 155 -13.67 -18.85 6.11
CA LYS A 155 -14.74 -19.08 7.09
C LYS A 155 -15.45 -17.78 7.52
N ASN A 156 -15.21 -16.65 6.82
CA ASN A 156 -15.71 -15.32 7.18
C ASN A 156 -15.24 -14.84 8.57
N GLU A 157 -14.04 -15.19 8.96
CA GLU A 157 -13.43 -14.69 10.19
C GLU A 157 -12.61 -13.42 9.88
N ILE A 158 -12.78 -12.39 10.71
CA ILE A 158 -12.04 -11.14 10.61
C ILE A 158 -10.69 -11.31 11.30
N ILE A 159 -9.63 -11.10 10.53
CA ILE A 159 -8.24 -11.22 11.01
C ILE A 159 -7.43 -9.97 10.68
N ALA A 160 -6.29 -9.82 11.35
CA ALA A 160 -5.28 -8.83 11.03
C ALA A 160 -3.87 -9.36 11.34
N PHE A 161 -2.90 -8.94 10.52
CA PHE A 161 -1.49 -9.22 10.73
C PHE A 161 -0.82 -7.93 11.18
N VAL A 162 -0.03 -8.01 12.25
CA VAL A 162 0.76 -6.90 12.78
C VAL A 162 2.23 -7.27 12.66
N THR A 163 3.02 -6.43 12.04
CA THR A 163 4.46 -6.61 11.88
C THR A 163 5.25 -5.92 13.00
N GLU A 164 6.47 -6.37 13.21
CA GLU A 164 7.39 -5.83 14.21
C GLU A 164 8.32 -4.80 13.59
N ALA A 165 8.39 -3.60 14.17
CA ALA A 165 9.48 -2.67 13.90
C ALA A 165 10.81 -3.26 14.41
N LYS A 166 11.83 -3.28 13.57
CA LYS A 166 13.19 -3.74 13.88
C LYS A 166 13.26 -5.22 14.27
N GLY A 167 12.47 -6.04 13.62
CA GLY A 167 12.48 -7.48 13.84
C GLY A 167 11.64 -8.27 12.86
N PRO A 168 11.75 -9.60 12.88
CA PRO A 168 11.11 -10.47 11.90
C PRO A 168 9.69 -10.87 12.29
N ARG A 169 9.20 -10.53 13.48
CA ARG A 169 7.95 -11.12 13.97
C ARG A 169 6.71 -10.53 13.29
N ILE A 170 5.75 -11.40 13.05
CA ILE A 170 4.40 -11.06 12.59
C ILE A 170 3.41 -11.73 13.54
N GLN A 171 2.48 -10.97 14.09
CA GLN A 171 1.38 -11.50 14.89
C GLN A 171 0.10 -11.58 14.07
N LEU A 172 -0.55 -12.73 14.07
CA LEU A 172 -1.89 -12.90 13.55
C LEU A 172 -2.91 -12.75 14.68
N TRP A 173 -3.79 -11.78 14.53
CA TRP A 173 -4.91 -11.50 15.42
C TRP A 173 -6.23 -11.85 14.76
N LYS A 174 -7.20 -12.29 15.56
CA LYS A 174 -8.58 -12.53 15.13
C LYS A 174 -9.53 -11.74 16.00
N PHE A 175 -10.51 -11.08 15.37
CA PHE A 175 -11.63 -10.50 16.09
C PHE A 175 -12.76 -11.54 16.20
N ASP A 176 -13.12 -11.87 17.43
CA ASP A 176 -14.12 -12.89 17.73
C ASP A 176 -14.79 -12.61 19.09
N ASN A 177 -16.14 -12.68 19.11
CA ASN A 177 -16.93 -12.47 20.33
C ASN A 177 -16.54 -11.19 21.09
N ASP A 178 -16.56 -10.06 20.40
CA ASP A 178 -16.21 -8.74 20.94
C ASP A 178 -14.81 -8.68 21.59
N ASN A 179 -13.87 -9.43 21.07
CA ASN A 179 -12.50 -9.45 21.57
C ASN A 179 -11.48 -9.65 20.43
N LEU A 180 -10.33 -9.00 20.57
CA LEU A 180 -9.13 -9.27 19.77
C LEU A 180 -8.30 -10.37 20.45
N LYS A 181 -8.09 -11.49 19.75
CA LYS A 181 -7.34 -12.65 20.22
C LYS A 181 -6.09 -12.84 19.37
N LEU A 182 -4.93 -12.93 20.03
CA LEU A 182 -3.70 -13.36 19.38
C LEU A 182 -3.82 -14.86 19.06
N MET A 183 -3.74 -15.21 17.79
CA MET A 183 -3.83 -16.59 17.31
C MET A 183 -2.45 -17.23 17.22
N SER A 184 -1.48 -16.51 16.63
CA SER A 184 -0.14 -17.04 16.42
C SER A 184 0.86 -15.90 16.21
N THR A 185 2.15 -16.25 16.34
CA THR A 185 3.28 -15.37 16.04
C THR A 185 4.24 -16.12 15.12
N PHE A 186 4.63 -15.49 14.04
CA PHE A 186 5.52 -16.03 13.01
C PHE A 186 6.78 -15.19 12.90
N ASN A 187 7.77 -15.72 12.20
CA ASN A 187 8.90 -14.94 11.71
C ASN A 187 8.81 -14.79 10.19
N ASN A 188 8.95 -13.55 9.71
CA ASN A 188 9.16 -13.25 8.31
C ASN A 188 10.61 -13.59 7.93
N ASP A 189 10.92 -14.90 7.86
CA ASP A 189 12.28 -15.43 7.72
C ASP A 189 13.23 -14.76 8.74
N ASN A 190 14.30 -14.12 8.30
CA ASN A 190 15.20 -13.32 9.15
C ASN A 190 15.10 -11.84 8.77
N ALA A 191 13.88 -11.33 8.53
CA ALA A 191 13.67 -9.94 8.21
C ALA A 191 14.20 -9.00 9.30
N SER A 192 14.77 -7.89 8.88
CA SER A 192 15.28 -6.85 9.79
C SER A 192 14.17 -5.96 10.29
N GLU A 193 13.21 -5.66 9.44
CA GLU A 193 12.06 -4.79 9.66
C GLU A 193 11.03 -5.08 8.58
N SER A 194 9.75 -5.08 8.91
CA SER A 194 8.68 -5.29 7.93
C SER A 194 7.58 -4.26 8.19
N GLU A 195 7.20 -3.51 7.15
CA GLU A 195 6.11 -2.55 7.26
C GLU A 195 4.94 -2.94 6.37
N GLY A 196 5.10 -2.82 5.07
CA GLY A 196 4.02 -3.07 4.14
C GLY A 196 3.54 -4.51 4.18
N CYS A 197 2.24 -4.68 4.24
CA CYS A 197 1.63 -5.98 4.00
C CYS A 197 0.25 -5.83 3.35
N VAL A 198 -0.19 -6.87 2.66
CA VAL A 198 -1.55 -7.00 2.16
C VAL A 198 -1.98 -8.46 2.23
N PHE A 199 -3.21 -8.70 2.65
CA PHE A 199 -3.77 -10.05 2.67
C PHE A 199 -4.76 -10.27 1.53
N ASP A 200 -4.53 -11.32 0.77
CA ASP A 200 -5.40 -11.77 -0.30
C ASP A 200 -6.42 -12.74 0.26
N ASP A 201 -7.62 -12.22 0.51
CA ASP A 201 -8.72 -12.97 1.13
C ASP A 201 -9.17 -14.17 0.29
N GLU A 202 -9.12 -14.07 -1.05
CA GLU A 202 -9.54 -15.12 -1.97
C GLU A 202 -8.51 -16.24 -2.10
N ASN A 203 -7.23 -15.86 -2.17
CA ASN A 203 -6.12 -16.80 -2.34
C ASN A 203 -5.47 -17.19 -0.99
N MET A 204 -5.99 -16.69 0.14
CA MET A 204 -5.47 -16.93 1.48
C MET A 204 -3.95 -16.71 1.57
N THR A 205 -3.49 -15.61 0.99
CA THR A 205 -2.06 -15.30 0.86
C THR A 205 -1.73 -13.98 1.54
N LEU A 206 -0.79 -14.02 2.46
CA LEU A 206 -0.16 -12.82 3.03
C LEU A 206 1.04 -12.43 2.17
N PHE A 207 1.07 -11.19 1.71
CA PHE A 207 2.25 -10.55 1.13
C PHE A 207 2.85 -9.60 2.16
N VAL A 208 4.18 -9.59 2.29
CA VAL A 208 4.90 -8.76 3.26
C VAL A 208 6.16 -8.20 2.62
N SER A 209 6.39 -6.90 2.78
CA SER A 209 7.65 -6.24 2.44
C SER A 209 8.59 -6.21 3.64
N GLU A 210 9.88 -6.46 3.39
CA GLU A 210 10.97 -6.23 4.31
C GLU A 210 11.69 -4.95 3.88
N GLU A 211 11.59 -3.91 4.66
CA GLU A 211 12.43 -2.73 4.54
C GLU A 211 13.89 -3.06 4.86
N ASN A 212 14.76 -2.08 4.77
CA ASN A 212 16.15 -2.20 5.19
C ASN A 212 16.87 -3.44 4.63
N ALA A 213 18.09 -3.67 5.05
CA ALA A 213 18.96 -4.79 4.72
C ALA A 213 18.81 -5.33 3.30
N ARG A 214 17.83 -6.17 3.00
CA ARG A 214 17.69 -6.89 1.74
C ARG A 214 16.57 -6.36 0.84
N GLY A 215 15.61 -5.62 1.38
CA GLY A 215 14.44 -5.09 0.63
C GLY A 215 13.66 -6.19 -0.07
N ILE A 216 13.18 -7.19 0.68
CA ILE A 216 12.56 -8.40 0.10
C ILE A 216 11.04 -8.34 0.22
N ILE A 217 10.34 -8.67 -0.86
CA ILE A 217 8.91 -8.95 -0.85
C ILE A 217 8.71 -10.46 -0.79
N ARG A 218 7.90 -10.92 0.18
CA ARG A 218 7.58 -12.35 0.38
C ARG A 218 6.09 -12.60 0.36
N SER A 219 5.71 -13.82 0.00
CA SER A 219 4.36 -14.35 0.19
C SER A 219 4.35 -15.56 1.10
N TYR A 220 3.22 -15.76 1.79
CA TYR A 220 2.95 -16.88 2.67
C TYR A 220 1.51 -17.33 2.48
N LYS A 221 1.25 -18.63 2.46
CA LYS A 221 -0.11 -19.18 2.50
C LYS A 221 -0.58 -19.29 3.94
N LEU A 222 -1.78 -18.77 4.22
CA LEU A 222 -2.44 -18.95 5.51
C LEU A 222 -3.24 -20.26 5.51
N THR A 223 -2.99 -21.12 6.50
CA THR A 223 -3.75 -22.36 6.70
C THR A 223 -5.01 -22.14 7.55
N ASN A 224 -5.90 -23.13 7.58
CA ASN A 224 -7.09 -23.12 8.43
C ASN A 224 -6.77 -23.14 9.94
N GLU A 225 -5.55 -23.52 10.31
CA GLU A 225 -5.03 -23.58 11.67
C GLU A 225 -4.32 -22.28 12.07
N PHE A 226 -4.43 -21.23 11.24
CA PHE A 226 -3.76 -19.95 11.41
C PHE A 226 -2.23 -20.05 11.43
N GLU A 227 -1.67 -20.89 10.58
CA GLU A 227 -0.23 -20.98 10.33
C GLU A 227 0.12 -20.39 8.97
N LEU A 228 1.24 -19.65 8.90
CA LEU A 228 1.84 -19.23 7.62
C LEU A 228 2.81 -20.28 7.12
N LYS A 229 2.62 -20.73 5.87
CA LYS A 229 3.44 -21.74 5.20
C LYS A 229 3.80 -21.33 3.78
N ASP A 230 4.56 -22.14 3.10
CA ASP A 230 4.87 -22.02 1.67
C ASP A 230 5.44 -20.63 1.31
N MET A 231 6.45 -20.20 2.10
CA MET A 231 7.13 -18.92 1.85
C MET A 231 7.75 -18.89 0.45
N PHE A 232 7.48 -17.80 -0.28
CA PHE A 232 8.10 -17.53 -1.56
C PHE A 232 8.66 -16.10 -1.60
N LYS A 233 9.88 -15.96 -2.10
CA LYS A 233 10.50 -14.65 -2.33
C LYS A 233 10.10 -14.15 -3.70
N ILE A 234 9.34 -13.06 -3.75
CA ILE A 234 8.84 -12.44 -4.97
C ILE A 234 9.91 -11.58 -5.61
N ASP A 235 10.47 -10.64 -4.86
CA ASP A 235 11.48 -9.71 -5.36
C ASP A 235 12.45 -9.26 -4.27
N ASP A 236 13.52 -8.57 -4.66
CA ASP A 236 14.50 -7.98 -3.76
C ASP A 236 15.33 -6.89 -4.48
N ARG A 237 16.24 -6.22 -3.74
CA ARG A 237 17.12 -5.17 -4.26
C ARG A 237 18.14 -5.64 -5.30
N GLN A 238 18.25 -6.93 -5.55
CA GLN A 238 19.12 -7.48 -6.62
C GLN A 238 18.36 -7.62 -7.95
N ARG A 239 17.06 -7.31 -7.96
CA ARG A 239 16.17 -7.42 -9.13
C ARG A 239 15.53 -6.06 -9.47
N ASN A 240 14.30 -5.83 -9.01
CA ASN A 240 13.51 -4.67 -9.43
C ASN A 240 13.31 -3.65 -8.30
N ILE A 241 13.55 -4.01 -7.04
CA ILE A 241 13.41 -3.11 -5.91
C ILE A 241 14.63 -2.19 -5.80
N VAL A 242 14.39 -0.89 -5.67
CA VAL A 242 15.41 0.11 -5.38
C VAL A 242 15.05 0.82 -4.07
N GLY A 243 15.94 0.77 -3.10
CA GLY A 243 15.63 1.25 -1.74
C GLY A 243 14.72 0.29 -0.99
N ASP A 244 13.79 0.82 -0.26
CA ASP A 244 12.89 0.06 0.58
C ASP A 244 11.57 -0.25 -0.15
N PRO A 245 11.09 -1.51 -0.16
CA PRO A 245 9.74 -1.82 -0.55
C PRO A 245 8.82 -1.51 0.65
N GLU A 246 7.98 -0.52 0.49
CA GLU A 246 7.09 -0.03 1.54
C GLU A 246 5.67 -0.58 1.37
N GLY A 247 4.74 0.20 0.86
CA GLY A 247 3.34 -0.19 0.70
C GLY A 247 3.11 -1.30 -0.32
N LEU A 248 2.14 -2.16 -0.03
CA LEU A 248 1.68 -3.24 -0.89
C LEU A 248 0.16 -3.15 -1.09
N ALA A 249 -0.30 -3.22 -2.33
CA ALA A 249 -1.73 -3.25 -2.66
C ALA A 249 -2.07 -4.34 -3.68
N LEU A 250 -3.33 -4.78 -3.69
CA LEU A 250 -3.84 -5.72 -4.68
C LEU A 250 -4.77 -5.03 -5.68
N TYR A 251 -4.43 -5.13 -6.96
CA TYR A 251 -5.36 -4.86 -8.05
C TYR A 251 -5.99 -6.18 -8.51
N LYS A 252 -7.25 -6.40 -8.16
CA LYS A 252 -7.99 -7.64 -8.46
C LYS A 252 -8.73 -7.50 -9.79
N THR A 253 -8.39 -8.27 -10.80
CA THR A 253 -9.10 -8.27 -12.11
C THR A 253 -10.23 -9.31 -12.13
N SER A 254 -10.12 -10.34 -11.30
CA SER A 254 -11.16 -11.34 -11.04
C SER A 254 -11.06 -11.84 -9.59
N LYS A 255 -11.89 -12.82 -9.24
CA LYS A 255 -11.83 -13.44 -7.92
C LYS A 255 -10.43 -13.94 -7.57
N ASN A 256 -9.75 -14.57 -8.51
CA ASN A 256 -8.46 -15.22 -8.24
C ASN A 256 -7.30 -14.56 -8.98
N ASP A 257 -7.54 -13.72 -9.98
CA ASP A 257 -6.50 -13.11 -10.80
C ASP A 257 -6.33 -11.62 -10.49
N GLY A 258 -5.24 -11.05 -10.99
CA GLY A 258 -4.90 -9.65 -10.82
C GLY A 258 -3.41 -9.46 -10.59
N TYR A 259 -3.09 -8.39 -9.87
CA TYR A 259 -1.73 -7.95 -9.68
C TYR A 259 -1.47 -7.56 -8.22
N LEU A 260 -0.24 -7.79 -7.78
CA LEU A 260 0.35 -7.18 -6.60
C LEU A 260 1.11 -5.93 -7.06
N VAL A 261 0.86 -4.81 -6.43
CA VAL A 261 1.59 -3.56 -6.66
C VAL A 261 2.37 -3.22 -5.40
N ALA A 262 3.65 -2.94 -5.55
CA ALA A 262 4.54 -2.62 -4.46
C ALA A 262 5.25 -1.29 -4.72
N SER A 263 5.31 -0.41 -3.73
CA SER A 263 6.17 0.77 -3.80
C SER A 263 7.65 0.38 -3.73
N SER A 264 8.49 1.13 -4.44
CA SER A 264 9.95 1.01 -4.46
C SER A 264 10.50 2.41 -4.19
N GLN A 265 10.65 2.73 -2.91
CA GLN A 265 10.82 4.10 -2.41
C GLN A 265 12.08 4.77 -2.98
N GLY A 266 13.19 4.04 -3.11
CA GLY A 266 14.48 4.61 -3.51
C GLY A 266 14.56 5.14 -4.94
N ASN A 267 13.61 4.77 -5.82
CA ASN A 267 13.51 5.30 -7.19
C ASN A 267 12.13 5.84 -7.53
N ASN A 268 11.24 5.98 -6.54
CA ASN A 268 9.88 6.52 -6.69
C ASN A 268 9.01 5.73 -7.67
N THR A 269 9.25 4.42 -7.84
CA THR A 269 8.48 3.56 -8.73
C THR A 269 7.50 2.69 -7.97
N PHE A 270 6.50 2.20 -8.68
CA PHE A 270 5.58 1.18 -8.23
C PHE A 270 5.75 -0.04 -9.13
N ASN A 271 6.18 -1.14 -8.55
CA ASN A 271 6.43 -2.39 -9.26
C ASN A 271 5.18 -3.25 -9.29
N ILE A 272 4.89 -3.85 -10.44
CA ILE A 272 3.71 -4.66 -10.69
C ILE A 272 4.13 -6.11 -10.88
N TYR A 273 3.52 -7.01 -10.12
CA TYR A 273 3.73 -8.46 -10.20
C TYR A 273 2.41 -9.17 -10.44
N GLN A 274 2.45 -10.37 -11.01
CA GLN A 274 1.29 -11.24 -11.03
C GLN A 274 0.82 -11.52 -9.60
N ARG A 275 -0.50 -11.50 -9.37
CA ARG A 275 -1.09 -11.83 -8.05
C ARG A 275 -0.93 -13.31 -7.69
N ASN A 276 -0.76 -14.17 -8.70
CA ASN A 276 -0.64 -15.61 -8.55
C ASN A 276 0.81 -16.09 -8.67
N TYR A 277 1.11 -17.19 -7.98
CA TYR A 277 2.39 -17.87 -8.13
C TYR A 277 2.68 -18.16 -9.62
N PRO A 278 3.90 -17.90 -10.11
CA PRO A 278 5.13 -17.57 -9.35
C PRO A 278 5.34 -16.07 -9.10
N TYR A 279 4.31 -15.22 -9.20
CA TYR A 279 4.35 -13.78 -8.93
C TYR A 279 5.35 -13.05 -9.84
N ASP A 280 5.30 -13.34 -11.13
CA ASP A 280 6.24 -12.78 -12.11
C ASP A 280 6.14 -11.26 -12.14
N PHE A 281 7.29 -10.59 -12.23
CA PHE A 281 7.35 -9.14 -12.49
C PHE A 281 6.79 -8.83 -13.88
N ILE A 282 5.90 -7.87 -13.96
CA ILE A 282 5.23 -7.46 -15.20
C ILE A 282 5.79 -6.15 -15.72
N SER A 283 5.78 -5.11 -14.89
CA SER A 283 6.15 -3.76 -15.26
C SER A 283 6.36 -2.90 -14.03
N SER A 284 6.70 -1.64 -14.24
CA SER A 284 6.68 -0.61 -13.21
C SER A 284 6.11 0.69 -13.78
N PHE A 285 5.70 1.58 -12.89
CA PHE A 285 5.25 2.94 -13.25
C PHE A 285 5.73 3.96 -12.20
N VAL A 286 5.69 5.22 -12.59
CA VAL A 286 5.85 6.38 -11.71
C VAL A 286 4.60 7.25 -11.75
N VAL A 287 4.37 8.02 -10.70
CA VAL A 287 3.38 9.10 -10.73
C VAL A 287 4.12 10.41 -11.00
N GLY A 288 3.95 10.93 -12.20
CA GLY A 288 4.66 12.11 -12.69
C GLY A 288 3.95 13.42 -12.38
N ASP A 289 4.67 14.53 -12.59
CA ASP A 289 4.12 15.89 -12.48
C ASP A 289 3.07 16.14 -13.58
N SER A 290 1.92 16.64 -13.18
CA SER A 290 0.93 17.22 -14.08
C SER A 290 1.03 18.74 -14.06
N ASN A 291 0.16 19.44 -14.85
CA ASN A 291 0.14 20.90 -14.86
C ASN A 291 -0.26 21.53 -13.51
N LEU A 292 -0.97 20.80 -12.66
CA LEU A 292 -1.61 21.33 -11.45
C LEU A 292 -1.16 20.61 -10.17
N ILE A 293 -0.75 19.35 -10.29
CA ILE A 293 -0.41 18.46 -9.18
C ILE A 293 0.98 17.91 -9.46
N ASP A 294 1.86 17.97 -8.50
CA ASP A 294 3.18 17.35 -8.60
C ASP A 294 3.10 15.82 -8.55
N GLY A 295 4.18 15.17 -8.93
CA GLY A 295 4.32 13.73 -8.90
C GLY A 295 4.48 13.18 -7.49
N VAL A 296 4.87 11.92 -7.40
CA VAL A 296 5.07 11.21 -6.13
C VAL A 296 6.56 10.92 -5.95
N SER A 297 7.04 11.14 -4.74
CA SER A 297 8.42 10.84 -4.34
C SER A 297 8.49 10.35 -2.90
N ASP A 298 9.52 9.57 -2.58
CA ASP A 298 9.73 8.96 -1.26
C ASP A 298 8.42 8.30 -0.75
N THR A 299 7.77 7.50 -1.61
CA THR A 299 6.43 6.96 -1.36
C THR A 299 6.44 5.81 -0.38
N ASP A 300 5.55 5.86 0.60
CA ASP A 300 5.30 4.80 1.58
C ASP A 300 4.07 3.97 1.14
N GLY A 301 2.90 4.27 1.68
CA GLY A 301 1.69 3.49 1.50
C GLY A 301 1.01 3.61 0.13
N ILE A 302 0.31 2.56 -0.25
CA ILE A 302 -0.53 2.49 -1.45
C ILE A 302 -1.79 1.67 -1.17
N GLU A 303 -2.93 2.12 -1.68
CA GLU A 303 -4.19 1.35 -1.70
C GLU A 303 -4.83 1.39 -3.08
N ILE A 304 -5.41 0.27 -3.52
CA ILE A 304 -6.10 0.12 -4.82
C ILE A 304 -7.49 -0.48 -4.61
N LYS A 305 -8.50 0.18 -5.16
CA LYS A 305 -9.86 -0.36 -5.26
C LYS A 305 -10.36 -0.26 -6.70
N ASN A 306 -10.82 -1.37 -7.25
CA ASN A 306 -11.30 -1.48 -8.65
C ASN A 306 -12.83 -1.43 -8.76
N ASN A 307 -13.47 -0.61 -7.95
CA ASN A 307 -14.90 -0.34 -8.02
C ASN A 307 -15.17 0.88 -8.90
N TYR A 308 -16.35 0.95 -9.52
CA TYR A 308 -16.84 2.21 -10.01
C TYR A 308 -17.10 3.17 -8.84
N PHE A 309 -16.50 4.33 -8.82
CA PHE A 309 -16.76 5.36 -7.80
C PHE A 309 -17.61 6.52 -8.35
N ASN A 310 -17.19 7.09 -9.45
CA ASN A 310 -17.85 8.19 -10.16
C ASN A 310 -17.19 8.39 -11.54
N GLU A 311 -17.53 9.48 -12.24
CA GLU A 311 -16.95 9.81 -13.57
C GLU A 311 -15.45 10.12 -13.51
N ASP A 312 -14.92 10.52 -12.35
CA ASP A 312 -13.48 10.76 -12.15
C ASP A 312 -12.69 9.46 -11.97
N PHE A 313 -13.34 8.41 -11.47
CA PHE A 313 -12.78 7.10 -11.18
C PHE A 313 -13.73 5.99 -11.64
N PRO A 314 -13.90 5.83 -12.97
CA PRO A 314 -14.92 4.91 -13.51
C PRO A 314 -14.57 3.43 -13.36
N ASN A 315 -13.30 3.08 -13.32
CA ASN A 315 -12.83 1.70 -13.17
C ASN A 315 -12.10 1.45 -11.85
N GLY A 316 -11.96 2.48 -11.02
CA GLY A 316 -11.30 2.37 -9.73
C GLY A 316 -10.35 3.52 -9.42
N ILE A 317 -9.79 3.45 -8.23
CA ILE A 317 -8.89 4.47 -7.70
C ILE A 317 -7.62 3.81 -7.13
N ILE A 318 -6.51 4.49 -7.36
CA ILE A 318 -5.24 4.25 -6.67
C ILE A 318 -4.98 5.46 -5.77
N VAL A 319 -4.70 5.23 -4.51
CA VAL A 319 -4.26 6.27 -3.58
C VAL A 319 -2.87 5.93 -3.11
N VAL A 320 -1.94 6.88 -3.22
CA VAL A 320 -0.54 6.71 -2.82
C VAL A 320 -0.11 7.86 -1.91
N GLN A 321 0.78 7.58 -0.99
CA GLN A 321 1.45 8.60 -0.21
C GLN A 321 2.53 9.28 -1.07
N ASP A 322 2.67 10.60 -0.91
CA ASP A 322 3.75 11.40 -1.48
C ASP A 322 4.56 12.04 -0.36
N GLY A 323 5.83 11.66 -0.27
CA GLY A 323 6.74 12.09 0.79
C GLY A 323 7.25 13.52 0.62
N LYS A 324 7.14 14.11 -0.58
CA LYS A 324 7.65 15.47 -0.84
C LYS A 324 6.75 16.27 -1.76
N ASN A 325 5.59 16.63 -1.28
CA ASN A 325 4.70 17.51 -2.03
C ASN A 325 5.40 18.84 -2.35
N THR A 326 5.56 19.14 -3.63
CA THR A 326 6.23 20.33 -4.13
C THR A 326 5.27 21.41 -4.65
N GLY A 327 3.97 21.21 -4.49
CA GLY A 327 2.92 22.13 -4.93
C GLY A 327 3.00 23.54 -4.33
N ASN A 328 2.06 24.39 -4.72
CA ASN A 328 2.13 25.85 -4.51
C ASN A 328 2.00 26.32 -3.04
N VAL A 329 1.72 25.48 -2.07
CA VAL A 329 1.28 25.95 -0.75
C VAL A 329 2.34 25.86 0.33
N ILE A 330 2.99 24.76 0.56
CA ILE A 330 4.11 24.64 1.50
C ILE A 330 5.00 23.50 1.03
N LYS A 331 6.20 23.79 0.62
CA LYS A 331 7.16 22.80 0.14
C LYS A 331 7.57 21.81 1.24
N SER A 332 7.75 20.56 0.88
CA SER A 332 8.30 19.47 1.69
C SER A 332 7.41 18.92 2.82
N LYS A 333 6.11 18.85 2.60
CA LYS A 333 5.18 18.12 3.48
C LYS A 333 4.44 17.06 2.69
N GLU A 334 4.09 16.02 3.37
CA GLU A 334 3.50 14.80 2.80
C GLU A 334 2.00 14.95 2.64
N ASN A 335 1.47 14.27 1.64
CA ASN A 335 0.04 14.17 1.38
C ASN A 335 -0.30 12.84 0.68
N PHE A 336 -1.52 12.72 0.17
CA PHE A 336 -1.95 11.59 -0.64
C PHE A 336 -2.39 12.04 -2.02
N LYS A 337 -1.99 11.29 -3.05
CA LYS A 337 -2.36 11.50 -4.45
C LYS A 337 -3.39 10.48 -4.89
N TYR A 338 -4.40 10.92 -5.64
CA TYR A 338 -5.52 10.11 -6.14
C TYR A 338 -5.41 9.97 -7.64
N ILE A 339 -5.30 8.73 -8.12
CA ILE A 339 -5.05 8.39 -9.52
C ILE A 339 -6.20 7.52 -10.01
N SER A 340 -6.69 7.77 -11.24
CA SER A 340 -7.66 6.86 -11.87
C SER A 340 -6.99 5.55 -12.27
N LEU A 341 -7.63 4.44 -11.91
CA LEU A 341 -7.14 3.10 -12.21
C LEU A 341 -7.06 2.81 -13.72
N ASP A 342 -7.81 3.55 -14.55
CA ASP A 342 -7.74 3.45 -16.01
C ASP A 342 -6.32 3.59 -16.54
N GLN A 343 -5.52 4.46 -15.92
CA GLN A 343 -4.14 4.67 -16.35
C GLN A 343 -3.26 3.44 -16.12
N LEU A 344 -3.48 2.72 -15.00
CA LEU A 344 -2.80 1.46 -14.75
C LEU A 344 -3.27 0.35 -15.69
N GLN A 345 -4.58 0.34 -16.02
CA GLN A 345 -5.14 -0.61 -17.00
C GLN A 345 -4.49 -0.46 -18.37
N HIS A 346 -4.23 0.77 -18.82
CA HIS A 346 -3.51 1.00 -20.09
C HIS A 346 -2.08 0.45 -20.08
N ILE A 347 -1.38 0.50 -18.94
CA ILE A 347 -0.03 -0.09 -18.80
C ILE A 347 -0.09 -1.62 -18.91
N LEU A 348 -1.19 -2.21 -18.45
CA LEU A 348 -1.41 -3.65 -18.39
C LEU A 348 -2.13 -4.22 -19.61
N ASP A 349 -2.45 -3.38 -20.60
CA ASP A 349 -3.24 -3.76 -21.81
C ASP A 349 -4.61 -4.40 -21.44
N LEU A 350 -5.33 -3.86 -20.45
CA LEU A 350 -6.62 -4.33 -19.94
C LEU A 350 -7.81 -3.49 -20.42
#